data_78103c995eb3b2548e63294e2f0005d1
#
_entry.id   78103c995eb3b2548e63294e2f0005d1
#
_cell.length_a   1.000
_cell.length_b   1.000
_cell.length_c   1.000
_cell.angle_alpha   90.00
_cell.angle_beta   90.00
_cell.angle_gamma   90.00
#
_symmetry.space_group_name_H-M   'P 1'
#
loop_
_entity.id
_entity.type
_entity.pdbx_description
1 polymer ?
#
loop_
_entity_poly.entity_id
_entity_poly.type
_entity_poly.pdbx_seq_one_letter_code
_entity_poly.pdbx_strand_id
1 'polypeptide(L)'
;MIKKIISILYILVLVSMAVATILEKAQGTDYVHTHIYGSWWFILLWAVMTALGIFYIIKCKVRRVSTLALHLSFVVILAGALVTHITAKRGLIHLRVGQTVNSYMTNNGEQGMKEELLPFSVCLQRFETKMHDGTNAAADYSSRFTIVDGNEKSEGFVSMNNIYSH
;
A
#
# COMPACT_ATOMS: atom_id res chain seq x y z
N MET A 1 -18.26 3.34 -30.80
CA MET A 1 -18.67 3.89 -29.51
C MET A 1 -17.81 3.35 -28.34
N ILE A 2 -17.73 2.06 -28.10
CA ILE A 2 -17.00 1.45 -26.95
C ILE A 2 -15.53 1.91 -26.85
N LYS A 3 -14.77 1.91 -27.99
CA LYS A 3 -13.38 2.37 -27.98
C LYS A 3 -13.22 3.81 -27.47
N LYS A 4 -14.13 4.71 -27.88
CA LYS A 4 -14.10 6.11 -27.42
C LYS A 4 -14.35 6.21 -25.90
N ILE A 5 -15.30 5.42 -25.38
CA ILE A 5 -15.60 5.38 -23.93
C ILE A 5 -14.39 4.87 -23.15
N ILE A 6 -13.77 3.77 -23.59
CA ILE A 6 -12.55 3.22 -22.94
C ILE A 6 -11.42 4.25 -22.97
N SER A 7 -11.21 4.96 -24.11
CA SER A 7 -10.17 5.99 -24.20
C SER A 7 -10.43 7.16 -23.25
N ILE A 8 -11.68 7.60 -23.11
CA ILE A 8 -12.04 8.69 -22.17
C ILE A 8 -11.80 8.24 -20.71
N LEU A 9 -12.24 7.03 -20.35
CA LEU A 9 -12.00 6.49 -19.02
C LEU A 9 -10.50 6.34 -18.72
N TYR A 10 -9.71 5.89 -19.70
CA TYR A 10 -8.26 5.78 -19.57
C TYR A 10 -7.60 7.13 -19.29
N ILE A 11 -7.99 8.17 -20.05
CA ILE A 11 -7.50 9.54 -19.81
C ILE A 11 -7.91 10.02 -18.41
N LEU A 12 -9.14 9.74 -17.98
CA LEU A 12 -9.62 10.12 -16.66
C LEU A 12 -8.79 9.45 -15.54
N VAL A 13 -8.46 8.15 -15.69
CA VAL A 13 -7.57 7.45 -14.75
C VAL A 13 -6.19 8.10 -14.73
N LEU A 14 -5.58 8.39 -15.89
CA LEU A 14 -4.27 9.04 -15.96
C LEU A 14 -4.28 10.41 -15.29
N VAL A 15 -5.29 11.21 -15.54
CA VAL A 15 -5.43 12.54 -14.91
C VAL A 15 -5.60 12.41 -13.39
N SER A 16 -6.45 11.48 -12.93
CA SER A 16 -6.65 11.28 -11.49
C SER A 16 -5.38 10.82 -10.79
N MET A 17 -4.58 9.94 -11.40
CA MET A 17 -3.28 9.51 -10.87
C MET A 17 -2.25 10.66 -10.85
N ALA A 18 -2.20 11.48 -11.91
CA ALA A 18 -1.31 12.64 -11.95
C ALA A 18 -1.67 13.66 -10.85
N VAL A 19 -2.95 13.94 -10.66
CA VAL A 19 -3.43 14.81 -9.57
C VAL A 19 -3.10 14.19 -8.22
N ALA A 20 -3.30 12.89 -8.04
CA ALA A 20 -2.94 12.18 -6.81
C ALA A 20 -1.45 12.35 -6.47
N THR A 21 -0.55 12.20 -7.45
CA THR A 21 0.90 12.37 -7.25
C THR A 21 1.27 13.80 -6.82
N ILE A 22 0.60 14.82 -7.39
CA ILE A 22 0.83 16.21 -6.99
C ILE A 22 0.33 16.46 -5.56
N LEU A 23 -0.84 15.93 -5.22
CA LEU A 23 -1.41 16.06 -3.87
C LEU A 23 -0.59 15.29 -2.84
N GLU A 24 -0.04 14.13 -3.20
CA GLU A 24 0.85 13.34 -2.33
C GLU A 24 2.09 14.14 -1.92
N LYS A 25 2.68 14.86 -2.87
CA LYS A 25 3.81 15.77 -2.57
C LYS A 25 3.42 16.92 -1.63
N ALA A 26 2.18 17.42 -1.71
CA ALA A 26 1.72 18.57 -0.94
C ALA A 26 1.16 18.18 0.43
N GLN A 27 0.45 17.07 0.54
CA GLN A 27 -0.34 16.70 1.73
C GLN A 27 0.07 15.35 2.35
N GLY A 28 1.01 14.64 1.72
CA GLY A 28 1.51 13.36 2.20
C GLY A 28 0.73 12.15 1.68
N THR A 29 1.37 10.98 1.82
CA THR A 29 0.87 9.69 1.29
C THR A 29 -0.43 9.26 1.96
N ASP A 30 -0.58 9.46 3.28
CA ASP A 30 -1.78 9.05 4.04
C ASP A 30 -3.04 9.77 3.56
N TYR A 31 -2.93 11.07 3.25
CA TYR A 31 -4.03 11.85 2.72
C TYR A 31 -4.51 11.30 1.38
N VAL A 32 -3.60 11.07 0.44
CA VAL A 32 -3.93 10.57 -0.91
C VAL A 32 -4.46 9.14 -0.84
N HIS A 33 -3.89 8.32 0.03
CA HIS A 33 -4.37 6.97 0.23
C HIS A 33 -5.82 6.94 0.72
N THR A 34 -6.19 7.80 1.67
CA THR A 34 -7.54 7.83 2.24
C THR A 34 -8.55 8.48 1.29
N HIS A 35 -8.20 9.60 0.63
CA HIS A 35 -9.16 10.41 -0.12
C HIS A 35 -9.24 10.08 -1.61
N ILE A 36 -8.18 9.46 -2.19
CA ILE A 36 -8.14 9.14 -3.60
C ILE A 36 -8.09 7.63 -3.81
N TYR A 37 -6.98 6.97 -3.47
CA TYR A 37 -6.79 5.55 -3.78
C TYR A 37 -7.75 4.62 -3.04
N GLY A 38 -8.12 4.94 -1.79
CA GLY A 38 -9.10 4.20 -1.00
C GLY A 38 -10.55 4.64 -1.22
N SER A 39 -10.80 5.65 -2.06
CA SER A 39 -12.14 6.17 -2.28
C SER A 39 -12.98 5.24 -3.18
N TRP A 40 -14.28 5.16 -2.89
CA TRP A 40 -15.22 4.33 -3.65
C TRP A 40 -15.30 4.71 -5.14
N TRP A 41 -15.17 6.01 -5.47
CA TRP A 41 -15.22 6.49 -6.84
C TRP A 41 -14.01 6.04 -7.67
N PHE A 42 -12.81 6.00 -7.05
CA PHE A 42 -11.59 5.54 -7.71
C PHE A 42 -11.63 4.03 -7.95
N ILE A 43 -12.09 3.26 -6.96
CA ILE A 43 -12.29 1.81 -7.09
C ILE A 43 -13.31 1.51 -8.18
N LEU A 44 -14.44 2.24 -8.21
CA LEU A 44 -15.47 2.09 -9.23
C LEU A 44 -14.93 2.41 -10.63
N LEU A 45 -14.13 3.47 -10.77
CA LEU A 45 -13.51 3.86 -12.03
C LEU A 45 -12.65 2.72 -12.61
N TRP A 46 -11.81 2.09 -11.78
CA TRP A 46 -11.01 0.94 -12.18
C TRP A 46 -11.86 -0.29 -12.49
N ALA A 47 -12.88 -0.57 -11.70
CA ALA A 47 -13.81 -1.69 -11.94
C ALA A 47 -14.53 -1.54 -13.28
N VAL A 48 -15.07 -0.36 -13.59
CA VAL A 48 -15.76 -0.08 -14.85
C VAL A 48 -14.80 -0.18 -16.03
N MET A 49 -13.60 0.38 -15.92
CA MET A 49 -12.59 0.28 -16.97
C MET A 49 -12.19 -1.17 -17.25
N THR A 50 -12.01 -1.97 -16.21
CA THR A 50 -11.67 -3.40 -16.32
C THR A 50 -12.81 -4.18 -16.98
N ALA A 51 -14.05 -3.98 -16.54
CA ALA A 51 -15.23 -4.63 -17.10
C ALA A 51 -15.42 -4.31 -18.58
N LEU A 52 -15.26 -3.05 -18.97
CA LEU A 52 -15.34 -2.62 -20.38
C LEU A 52 -14.19 -3.19 -21.21
N GLY A 53 -12.99 -3.29 -20.63
CA GLY A 53 -11.83 -3.93 -21.28
C GLY A 53 -12.09 -5.41 -21.59
N ILE A 54 -12.57 -6.16 -20.60
CA ILE A 54 -12.94 -7.57 -20.76
C ILE A 54 -14.05 -7.72 -21.81
N PHE A 55 -15.11 -6.91 -21.69
CA PHE A 55 -16.20 -6.93 -22.65
C PHE A 55 -15.72 -6.66 -24.08
N TYR A 56 -14.80 -5.70 -24.26
CA TYR A 56 -14.23 -5.39 -25.56
C TYR A 56 -13.42 -6.56 -26.12
N ILE A 57 -12.62 -7.24 -25.30
CA ILE A 57 -11.82 -8.40 -25.72
C ILE A 57 -12.74 -9.53 -26.20
N ILE A 58 -13.80 -9.82 -25.45
CA ILE A 58 -14.79 -10.87 -25.82
C ILE A 58 -15.51 -10.50 -27.11
N LYS A 59 -16.00 -9.25 -27.19
CA LYS A 59 -16.75 -8.77 -28.38
C LYS A 59 -15.93 -8.77 -29.65
N CYS A 60 -14.66 -8.36 -29.55
CA CYS A 60 -13.74 -8.31 -30.70
C CYS A 60 -13.09 -9.66 -31.00
N LYS A 61 -13.40 -10.73 -30.25
CA LYS A 61 -12.84 -12.07 -30.42
C LYS A 61 -11.30 -12.05 -30.52
N VAL A 62 -10.64 -11.28 -29.63
CA VAL A 62 -9.18 -11.18 -29.62
C VAL A 62 -8.61 -12.54 -29.29
N ARG A 63 -7.84 -13.14 -30.22
CA ARG A 63 -7.27 -14.49 -30.09
C ARG A 63 -5.75 -14.49 -29.88
N ARG A 64 -5.10 -13.32 -29.89
CA ARG A 64 -3.64 -13.25 -29.65
C ARG A 64 -3.35 -13.56 -28.19
N VAL A 65 -2.64 -14.66 -27.94
CA VAL A 65 -2.32 -15.15 -26.60
C VAL A 65 -1.59 -14.07 -25.77
N SER A 66 -0.62 -13.38 -26.35
CA SER A 66 0.12 -12.30 -25.68
C SER A 66 -0.79 -11.15 -25.22
N THR A 67 -1.76 -10.75 -26.05
CA THR A 67 -2.72 -9.71 -25.67
C THR A 67 -3.65 -10.19 -24.55
N LEU A 68 -4.12 -11.43 -24.63
CA LEU A 68 -4.96 -12.02 -23.58
C LEU A 68 -4.20 -12.16 -22.26
N ALA A 69 -2.96 -12.65 -22.30
CA ALA A 69 -2.13 -12.80 -21.10
C ALA A 69 -1.86 -11.46 -20.41
N LEU A 70 -1.57 -10.40 -21.19
CA LEU A 70 -1.36 -9.05 -20.67
C LEU A 70 -2.62 -8.51 -19.98
N HIS A 71 -3.79 -8.64 -20.58
CA HIS A 71 -5.03 -8.15 -19.96
C HIS A 71 -5.45 -9.01 -18.75
N LEU A 72 -5.24 -10.33 -18.81
CA LEU A 72 -5.50 -11.21 -17.68
C LEU A 72 -4.60 -10.88 -16.49
N SER A 73 -3.32 -10.58 -16.72
CA SER A 73 -2.41 -10.17 -15.65
C SER A 73 -2.88 -8.89 -14.96
N PHE A 74 -3.38 -7.90 -15.70
CA PHE A 74 -3.97 -6.70 -15.10
C PHE A 74 -5.20 -7.02 -14.24
N VAL A 75 -6.08 -7.91 -14.70
CA VAL A 75 -7.25 -8.33 -13.91
C VAL A 75 -6.81 -8.99 -12.60
N VAL A 76 -5.80 -9.87 -12.65
CA VAL A 76 -5.27 -10.54 -11.45
C VAL A 76 -4.64 -9.53 -10.49
N ILE A 77 -3.86 -8.56 -11.00
CA ILE A 77 -3.26 -7.50 -10.18
C ILE A 77 -4.35 -6.65 -9.51
N LEU A 78 -5.38 -6.24 -10.25
CA LEU A 78 -6.47 -5.43 -9.70
C LEU A 78 -7.31 -6.22 -8.67
N ALA A 79 -7.54 -7.51 -8.92
CA ALA A 79 -8.20 -8.38 -7.93
C ALA A 79 -7.36 -8.51 -6.65
N GLY A 80 -6.04 -8.70 -6.77
CA GLY A 80 -5.13 -8.72 -5.62
C GLY A 80 -5.11 -7.39 -4.87
N ALA A 81 -5.09 -6.26 -5.58
CA ALA A 81 -5.17 -4.93 -4.98
C ALA A 81 -6.49 -4.72 -4.23
N LEU A 82 -7.62 -5.18 -4.77
CA LEU A 82 -8.92 -5.11 -4.11
C LEU A 82 -8.94 -5.97 -2.83
N VAL A 83 -8.43 -7.19 -2.89
CA VAL A 83 -8.32 -8.07 -1.70
C VAL A 83 -7.47 -7.38 -0.64
N THR A 84 -6.31 -6.86 -1.01
CA THR A 84 -5.44 -6.12 -0.08
C THR A 84 -6.15 -4.89 0.49
N HIS A 85 -6.89 -4.14 -0.32
CA HIS A 85 -7.64 -2.96 0.16
C HIS A 85 -8.67 -3.33 1.23
N ILE A 86 -9.35 -4.49 1.09
CA ILE A 86 -10.38 -4.94 2.02
C ILE A 86 -9.77 -5.57 3.28
N THR A 87 -8.64 -6.28 3.16
CA THR A 87 -8.09 -7.10 4.25
C THR A 87 -6.93 -6.46 5.00
N ALA A 88 -6.18 -5.54 4.37
CA ALA A 88 -5.01 -4.94 4.98
C ALA A 88 -5.37 -4.01 6.13
N LYS A 89 -4.74 -4.24 7.27
CA LYS A 89 -4.73 -3.31 8.40
C LYS A 89 -3.44 -2.50 8.35
N ARG A 90 -3.55 -1.19 8.53
CA ARG A 90 -2.42 -0.26 8.50
C ARG A 90 -2.39 0.55 9.77
N GLY A 91 -1.21 0.76 10.31
CA GLY A 91 -1.05 1.59 11.48
C GLY A 91 0.42 1.88 11.78
N LEU A 92 0.64 2.72 12.77
CA LEU A 92 1.95 3.15 13.23
C LEU A 92 2.17 2.64 14.65
N ILE A 93 3.34 2.06 14.90
CA ILE A 93 3.77 1.66 16.24
C ILE A 93 4.87 2.62 16.66
N HIS A 94 4.65 3.34 17.75
CA HIS A 94 5.68 4.19 18.36
C HIS A 94 6.50 3.36 19.34
N LEU A 95 7.72 3.03 18.95
CA LEU A 95 8.63 2.22 19.76
C LEU A 95 9.74 3.10 20.36
N ARG A 96 9.99 2.93 21.67
CA ARG A 96 11.17 3.45 22.35
C ARG A 96 12.08 2.29 22.71
N VAL A 97 13.39 2.52 22.66
CA VAL A 97 14.39 1.49 23.04
C VAL A 97 14.11 0.98 24.45
N GLY A 98 14.01 -0.33 24.60
CA GLY A 98 13.68 -1.01 25.85
C GLY A 98 12.20 -1.06 26.23
N GLN A 99 11.30 -0.44 25.45
CA GLN A 99 9.87 -0.47 25.70
C GLN A 99 9.21 -1.61 24.90
N THR A 100 8.36 -2.37 25.59
CA THR A 100 7.50 -3.37 24.96
C THR A 100 6.13 -2.76 24.68
N VAL A 101 5.65 -2.89 23.47
CA VAL A 101 4.35 -2.36 23.00
C VAL A 101 3.57 -3.49 22.33
N ASN A 102 2.28 -3.60 22.65
CA ASN A 102 1.35 -4.55 22.05
C ASN A 102 0.16 -3.87 21.35
N SER A 103 0.31 -2.60 21.01
CA SER A 103 -0.73 -1.83 20.34
C SER A 103 -0.15 -1.01 19.20
N TYR A 104 -1.00 -0.64 18.25
CA TYR A 104 -0.66 0.23 17.14
C TYR A 104 -1.75 1.27 16.95
N MET A 105 -1.36 2.43 16.43
CA MET A 105 -2.28 3.49 16.09
C MET A 105 -2.70 3.36 14.64
N THR A 106 -3.99 3.21 14.38
CA THR A 106 -4.58 3.23 13.03
C THR A 106 -5.34 4.52 12.80
N ASN A 107 -5.27 5.03 11.58
CA ASN A 107 -6.02 6.21 11.17
C ASN A 107 -7.25 5.76 10.38
N ASN A 108 -8.43 5.85 10.98
CA ASN A 108 -9.70 5.49 10.36
C ASN A 108 -10.39 6.68 9.65
N GLY A 109 -9.62 7.63 9.14
CA GLY A 109 -10.10 8.76 8.35
C GLY A 109 -11.01 9.72 9.11
N GLU A 110 -12.29 9.41 9.25
CA GLU A 110 -13.30 10.33 9.86
C GLU A 110 -13.29 10.34 11.39
N GLN A 111 -12.74 9.31 12.05
CA GLN A 111 -12.79 9.18 13.52
C GLN A 111 -11.46 9.49 14.23
N GLY A 112 -10.43 9.89 13.50
CA GLY A 112 -9.11 10.20 14.06
C GLY A 112 -8.27 8.93 14.35
N MET A 113 -7.21 9.09 15.15
CA MET A 113 -6.32 8.00 15.53
C MET A 113 -7.00 7.10 16.56
N LYS A 114 -7.11 5.80 16.24
CA LYS A 114 -7.61 4.77 17.14
C LYS A 114 -6.49 3.82 17.48
N GLU A 115 -6.38 3.46 18.75
CA GLU A 115 -5.46 2.44 19.22
C GLU A 115 -6.10 1.06 19.09
N GLU A 116 -5.42 0.14 18.39
CA GLU A 116 -5.82 -1.26 18.26
C GLU A 116 -4.73 -2.17 18.82
N LEU A 117 -5.15 -3.29 19.43
CA LEU A 117 -4.23 -4.27 20.01
C LEU A 117 -3.65 -5.18 18.92
N LEU A 118 -2.37 -5.49 19.08
CA LEU A 118 -1.68 -6.54 18.32
C LEU A 118 -1.83 -7.87 19.02
N PRO A 119 -1.90 -9.00 18.30
CA PRO A 119 -1.89 -10.32 18.91
C PRO A 119 -0.54 -10.70 19.53
N PHE A 120 0.50 -9.93 19.27
CA PHE A 120 1.87 -10.10 19.77
C PHE A 120 2.40 -8.79 20.36
N SER A 121 3.52 -8.87 21.08
CA SER A 121 4.21 -7.70 21.64
C SER A 121 5.53 -7.48 20.91
N VAL A 122 5.91 -6.22 20.74
CA VAL A 122 7.17 -5.82 20.09
C VAL A 122 8.01 -5.00 21.07
N CYS A 123 9.27 -5.39 21.26
CA CYS A 123 10.23 -4.67 22.06
C CYS A 123 11.39 -4.19 21.19
N LEU A 124 11.60 -2.88 21.08
CA LEU A 124 12.74 -2.31 20.36
C LEU A 124 14.00 -2.44 21.21
N GLN A 125 14.98 -3.19 20.72
CA GLN A 125 16.25 -3.40 21.41
C GLN A 125 17.27 -2.30 21.07
N ARG A 126 17.36 -1.95 19.78
CA ARG A 126 18.38 -0.99 19.30
C ARG A 126 17.86 -0.27 18.06
N PHE A 127 18.14 1.03 18.02
CA PHE A 127 17.93 1.88 16.84
C PHE A 127 19.26 2.52 16.47
N GLU A 128 19.65 2.43 15.22
CA GLU A 128 20.89 2.97 14.70
C GLU A 128 20.65 3.79 13.45
N THR A 129 21.34 4.92 13.36
CA THR A 129 21.37 5.74 12.14
C THR A 129 22.79 5.66 11.57
N LYS A 130 22.92 5.15 10.36
CA LYS A 130 24.17 5.15 9.62
C LYS A 130 24.25 6.43 8.78
N MET A 131 25.32 7.17 8.91
CA MET A 131 25.54 8.39 8.13
C MET A 131 26.34 8.08 6.86
N HIS A 132 26.19 8.90 5.84
CA HIS A 132 27.09 8.90 4.68
C HIS A 132 28.48 9.45 5.10
N ASP A 133 29.54 8.82 4.60
CA ASP A 133 30.90 9.22 4.89
C ASP A 133 31.14 10.70 4.56
N GLY A 134 31.61 11.46 5.54
CA GLY A 134 31.93 12.88 5.38
C GLY A 134 30.74 13.83 5.36
N THR A 135 29.53 13.36 5.68
CA THR A 135 28.30 14.20 5.72
C THR A 135 27.47 13.95 6.98
N ASN A 136 26.55 14.88 7.28
CA ASN A 136 25.55 14.71 8.32
C ASN A 136 24.21 14.13 7.75
N ALA A 137 24.22 13.63 6.52
CA ALA A 137 23.05 13.02 5.91
C ALA A 137 22.97 11.54 6.30
N ALA A 138 21.78 11.09 6.74
CA ALA A 138 21.56 9.70 7.07
C ALA A 138 21.58 8.83 5.80
N ALA A 139 22.38 7.77 5.82
CA ALA A 139 22.49 6.78 4.75
C ALA A 139 21.49 5.62 4.96
N ASP A 140 21.27 5.23 6.22
CA ASP A 140 20.35 4.16 6.58
C ASP A 140 19.84 4.33 8.02
N TYR A 141 18.64 3.83 8.27
CA TYR A 141 18.06 3.68 9.60
C TYR A 141 17.81 2.20 9.82
N SER A 142 18.33 1.66 10.92
CA SER A 142 18.14 0.26 11.25
C SER A 142 17.58 0.09 12.66
N SER A 143 16.69 -0.89 12.81
CA SER A 143 16.06 -1.25 14.07
C SER A 143 16.21 -2.74 14.33
N ARG A 144 16.64 -3.11 15.53
CA ARG A 144 16.58 -4.48 16.04
C ARG A 144 15.52 -4.55 17.11
N PHE A 145 14.66 -5.56 17.00
CA PHE A 145 13.54 -5.74 17.92
C PHE A 145 13.30 -7.22 18.21
N THR A 146 12.60 -7.48 19.28
CA THR A 146 12.12 -8.81 19.64
C THR A 146 10.59 -8.80 19.54
N ILE A 147 10.05 -9.81 18.90
CA ILE A 147 8.61 -10.12 18.91
C ILE A 147 8.38 -11.23 19.90
N VAL A 148 7.34 -11.06 20.72
CA VAL A 148 6.86 -12.06 21.68
C VAL A 148 5.43 -12.40 21.30
N ASP A 149 5.23 -13.61 20.80
CA ASP A 149 3.93 -14.17 20.45
C ASP A 149 3.65 -15.39 21.35
N GLY A 150 2.81 -15.17 22.38
CA GLY A 150 2.61 -16.18 23.41
C GLY A 150 3.92 -16.56 24.11
N ASN A 151 4.38 -17.81 23.91
CA ASN A 151 5.63 -18.35 24.47
C ASN A 151 6.82 -18.26 23.49
N GLU A 152 6.59 -17.87 22.25
CA GLU A 152 7.63 -17.78 21.22
C GLU A 152 8.26 -16.39 21.21
N LYS A 153 9.59 -16.36 21.13
CA LYS A 153 10.36 -15.14 20.97
C LYS A 153 11.14 -15.22 19.67
N SER A 154 10.97 -14.24 18.81
CA SER A 154 11.74 -14.09 17.58
C SER A 154 12.44 -12.74 17.54
N GLU A 155 13.66 -12.72 17.01
CA GLU A 155 14.40 -11.48 16.79
C GLU A 155 14.19 -11.01 15.36
N GLY A 156 13.93 -9.73 15.21
CA GLY A 156 13.73 -9.08 13.91
C GLY A 156 14.74 -7.96 13.69
N PHE A 157 15.04 -7.75 12.43
CA PHE A 157 15.85 -6.63 11.96
C PHE A 157 15.15 -5.97 10.78
N VAL A 158 15.07 -4.65 10.80
CA VAL A 158 14.50 -3.85 9.71
C VAL A 158 15.43 -2.68 9.40
N SER A 159 15.58 -2.36 8.13
CA SER A 159 16.27 -1.15 7.67
C SER A 159 15.49 -0.52 6.52
N MET A 160 15.94 0.64 5.98
CA MET A 160 15.22 1.35 4.92
C MET A 160 14.89 0.46 3.71
N ASN A 161 15.76 -0.50 3.39
CA ASN A 161 15.58 -1.39 2.23
C ASN A 161 15.37 -2.86 2.62
N ASN A 162 15.23 -3.15 3.91
CA ASN A 162 15.02 -4.52 4.41
C ASN A 162 13.80 -4.54 5.34
N ILE A 163 12.71 -5.09 4.82
CA ILE A 163 11.45 -5.27 5.56
C ILE A 163 11.47 -6.60 6.30
N TYR A 164 10.86 -6.63 7.49
CA TYR A 164 10.66 -7.84 8.25
C TYR A 164 9.24 -8.37 8.00
N SER A 165 9.13 -9.67 7.83
CA SER A 165 7.88 -10.41 7.70
C SER A 165 7.84 -11.48 8.78
N HIS A 166 6.79 -11.46 9.60
CA HIS A 166 6.51 -12.43 10.66
C HIS A 166 5.43 -13.40 10.21
#